data_b074a67d88cb4e8ea3c3172f3776de5d
#
_entry.id   b074a67d88cb4e8ea3c3172f3776de5d
#
_cell.length_a   1.000
_cell.length_b   1.000
_cell.length_c   1.000
_cell.angle_alpha   90.00
_cell.angle_beta   90.00
_cell.angle_gamma   90.00
#
_symmetry.space_group_name_H-M   'P 1'
#
loop_
_entity.id
_entity.type
_entity.pdbx_description
1 polymer ?
#
loop_
_entity_poly.entity_id
_entity_poly.type
_entity_poly.pdbx_seq_one_letter_code
_entity_poly.pdbx_strand_id
1 'polypeptide(L)'
;MAETGTVFLIDDDPGVRDSLSLLLSLKGLRTQPFATAESFIATYQEDWPGCVLTDLRMPGMTGLELQAALRERRIEVPVVVLTAHGDVATARAALKNGAFDFLEKPIDDAMLLDVLQNALRVDRERRGAAASRSSTDARLERLTAREREILALLAAGHQNREIALKLGISPRTVEVHKARIMEKLDCTSLAELIRLNIAAG
;
A
#
# COMPACT_ATOMS: atom_id res chain seq x y z
N MET A 1 -15.38 10.20 -7.54
CA MET A 1 -14.41 9.79 -8.57
C MET A 1 -13.24 9.19 -7.83
N ALA A 2 -12.89 7.93 -8.06
CA ALA A 2 -11.73 7.33 -7.42
C ALA A 2 -10.49 8.14 -7.83
N GLU A 3 -9.70 8.62 -6.87
CA GLU A 3 -8.42 9.25 -7.16
C GLU A 3 -7.56 8.25 -7.93
N THR A 4 -7.43 8.48 -9.20
CA THR A 4 -6.47 7.78 -10.04
C THR A 4 -5.10 8.23 -9.58
N GLY A 5 -4.26 7.31 -9.07
CA GLY A 5 -2.91 7.64 -8.62
C GLY A 5 -2.07 8.32 -9.70
N THR A 6 -0.92 8.85 -9.32
CA THR A 6 -0.01 9.58 -10.20
C THR A 6 1.12 8.66 -10.68
N VAL A 7 1.49 8.75 -11.95
CA VAL A 7 2.72 8.15 -12.48
C VAL A 7 3.86 9.14 -12.27
N PHE A 8 4.79 8.82 -11.40
CA PHE A 8 6.01 9.59 -11.16
C PHE A 8 7.03 9.18 -12.23
N LEU A 9 7.19 10.01 -13.24
CA LEU A 9 8.03 9.74 -14.40
C LEU A 9 9.43 10.29 -14.18
N ILE A 10 10.43 9.40 -14.13
CA ILE A 10 11.83 9.77 -13.87
C ILE A 10 12.69 9.33 -15.05
N ASP A 11 13.22 10.30 -15.77
CA ASP A 11 14.07 10.10 -16.95
C ASP A 11 14.92 11.36 -17.12
N ASP A 12 16.19 11.27 -17.46
CA ASP A 12 17.07 12.44 -17.62
C ASP A 12 16.84 13.17 -18.96
N ASP A 13 16.28 12.47 -19.97
CA ASP A 13 15.97 13.08 -21.26
C ASP A 13 14.64 13.85 -21.20
N PRO A 14 14.64 15.19 -21.40
CA PRO A 14 13.41 15.98 -21.40
C PRO A 14 12.42 15.59 -22.51
N GLY A 15 12.93 15.18 -23.70
CA GLY A 15 12.08 14.77 -24.82
C GLY A 15 11.31 13.47 -24.50
N VAL A 16 11.95 12.53 -23.80
CA VAL A 16 11.30 11.30 -23.32
C VAL A 16 10.24 11.64 -22.26
N ARG A 17 10.58 12.49 -21.29
CA ARG A 17 9.60 12.93 -20.27
C ARG A 17 8.37 13.59 -20.87
N ASP A 18 8.57 14.51 -21.82
CA ASP A 18 7.48 15.25 -22.47
C ASP A 18 6.60 14.30 -23.29
N SER A 19 7.22 13.41 -24.09
CA SER A 19 6.51 12.44 -24.93
C SER A 19 5.68 11.47 -24.11
N LEU A 20 6.27 10.88 -23.06
CA LEU A 20 5.56 9.95 -22.17
C LEU A 20 4.48 10.66 -21.35
N SER A 21 4.73 11.87 -20.87
CA SER A 21 3.73 12.66 -20.13
C SER A 21 2.51 12.96 -21.02
N LEU A 22 2.75 13.32 -22.28
CA LEU A 22 1.68 13.57 -23.25
C LEU A 22 0.88 12.28 -23.54
N LEU A 23 1.57 11.17 -23.84
CA LEU A 23 0.94 9.88 -24.09
C LEU A 23 0.04 9.44 -22.93
N LEU A 24 0.58 9.49 -21.71
CA LEU A 24 -0.14 9.06 -20.52
C LEU A 24 -1.32 9.98 -20.19
N SER A 25 -1.15 11.30 -20.41
CA SER A 25 -2.23 12.28 -20.25
C SER A 25 -3.38 12.02 -21.23
N LEU A 26 -3.09 11.73 -22.50
CA LEU A 26 -4.11 11.36 -23.51
C LEU A 26 -4.88 10.08 -23.14
N LYS A 27 -4.28 9.23 -22.32
CA LYS A 27 -4.91 8.01 -21.78
C LYS A 27 -5.56 8.22 -20.40
N GLY A 28 -5.62 9.45 -19.92
CA GLY A 28 -6.28 9.80 -18.65
C GLY A 28 -5.45 9.52 -17.40
N LEU A 29 -4.16 9.22 -17.53
CA LEU A 29 -3.25 9.05 -16.41
C LEU A 29 -2.57 10.37 -16.05
N ARG A 30 -2.54 10.69 -14.75
CA ARG A 30 -1.79 11.84 -14.24
C ARG A 30 -0.30 11.50 -14.20
N THR A 31 0.54 12.45 -14.62
CA THR A 31 1.99 12.31 -14.55
C THR A 31 2.62 13.43 -13.73
N GLN A 32 3.69 13.12 -13.05
CA GLN A 32 4.57 14.10 -12.42
C GLN A 32 6.01 13.78 -12.84
N PRO A 33 6.61 14.62 -13.71
CA PRO A 33 7.94 14.36 -14.23
C PRO A 33 9.04 14.81 -13.27
N PHE A 34 10.15 14.06 -13.25
CA PHE A 34 11.37 14.33 -12.52
C PHE A 34 12.57 14.09 -13.44
N ALA A 35 13.55 14.99 -13.39
CA ALA A 35 14.77 14.86 -14.21
C ALA A 35 15.79 13.88 -13.60
N THR A 36 15.72 13.62 -12.29
CA THR A 36 16.65 12.74 -11.58
C THR A 36 15.95 11.97 -10.47
N ALA A 37 16.50 10.80 -10.13
CA ALA A 37 16.02 9.99 -9.02
C ALA A 37 16.13 10.71 -7.67
N GLU A 38 17.19 11.50 -7.49
CA GLU A 38 17.43 12.28 -6.27
C GLU A 38 16.35 13.34 -6.07
N SER A 39 15.92 14.03 -7.15
CA SER A 39 14.85 15.03 -7.09
C SER A 39 13.51 14.41 -6.72
N PHE A 40 13.23 13.21 -7.22
CA PHE A 40 12.07 12.45 -6.82
C PHE A 40 12.11 12.08 -5.33
N ILE A 41 13.20 11.46 -4.87
CA ILE A 41 13.34 11.04 -3.47
C ILE A 41 13.23 12.22 -2.49
N ALA A 42 13.79 13.39 -2.87
CA ALA A 42 13.75 14.59 -2.03
C ALA A 42 12.35 15.20 -1.91
N THR A 43 11.49 14.93 -2.89
CA THR A 43 10.15 15.55 -2.98
C THR A 43 9.03 14.59 -2.58
N TYR A 44 9.22 13.28 -2.80
CA TYR A 44 8.19 12.26 -2.61
C TYR A 44 7.71 12.18 -1.17
N GLN A 45 6.40 12.09 -1.00
CA GLN A 45 5.73 11.86 0.28
C GLN A 45 5.03 10.50 0.25
N GLU A 46 5.11 9.76 1.35
CA GLU A 46 4.59 8.39 1.42
C GLU A 46 3.06 8.29 1.23
N ASP A 47 2.33 9.38 1.50
CA ASP A 47 0.90 9.47 1.29
C ASP A 47 0.48 9.74 -0.17
N TRP A 48 1.44 10.02 -1.06
CA TRP A 48 1.14 10.22 -2.49
C TRP A 48 0.77 8.91 -3.17
N PRO A 49 -0.48 8.78 -3.68
CA PRO A 49 -0.89 7.57 -4.37
C PRO A 49 -0.29 7.52 -5.77
N GLY A 50 0.30 6.39 -6.14
CA GLY A 50 0.85 6.27 -7.48
C GLY A 50 1.84 5.12 -7.70
N CYS A 51 2.54 5.20 -8.83
CA CYS A 51 3.65 4.32 -9.16
C CYS A 51 4.79 5.12 -9.79
N VAL A 52 6.00 4.59 -9.69
CA VAL A 52 7.20 5.14 -10.31
C VAL A 52 7.42 4.47 -11.67
N LEU A 53 7.66 5.29 -12.70
CA LEU A 53 8.17 4.87 -14.00
C LEU A 53 9.54 5.52 -14.18
N THR A 54 10.61 4.73 -14.15
CA THR A 54 11.98 5.27 -14.17
C THR A 54 12.80 4.68 -15.29
N ASP A 55 13.63 5.52 -15.93
CA ASP A 55 14.69 4.97 -16.78
C ASP A 55 15.71 4.22 -15.92
N LEU A 56 16.28 3.17 -16.50
CA LEU A 56 17.32 2.38 -15.85
C LEU A 56 18.61 3.17 -15.72
N ARG A 57 19.01 3.89 -16.79
CA ARG A 57 20.32 4.55 -16.89
C ARG A 57 20.13 6.06 -16.90
N MET A 58 20.42 6.68 -15.77
CA MET A 58 20.39 8.13 -15.62
C MET A 58 21.73 8.59 -15.00
N PRO A 59 22.16 9.84 -15.27
CA PRO A 59 23.26 10.46 -14.54
C PRO A 59 22.98 10.51 -13.02
N GLY A 60 23.98 10.23 -12.21
CA GLY A 60 23.80 10.13 -10.76
C GLY A 60 23.21 8.79 -10.36
N MET A 61 22.03 8.80 -9.73
CA MET A 61 21.37 7.58 -9.27
C MET A 61 20.62 6.88 -10.42
N THR A 62 20.95 5.62 -10.65
CA THR A 62 20.25 4.74 -11.61
C THR A 62 18.87 4.33 -11.12
N GLY A 63 18.00 3.84 -12.03
CA GLY A 63 16.69 3.31 -11.66
C GLY A 63 16.75 2.14 -10.66
N LEU A 64 17.79 1.30 -10.73
CA LEU A 64 17.99 0.22 -9.75
C LEU A 64 18.44 0.73 -8.38
N GLU A 65 19.30 1.73 -8.34
CA GLU A 65 19.72 2.36 -7.10
C GLU A 65 18.56 3.13 -6.45
N LEU A 66 17.72 3.79 -7.25
CA LEU A 66 16.48 4.39 -6.79
C LEU A 66 15.59 3.34 -6.10
N GLN A 67 15.37 2.22 -6.76
CA GLN A 67 14.57 1.13 -6.20
C GLN A 67 15.14 0.60 -4.87
N ALA A 68 16.46 0.42 -4.80
CA ALA A 68 17.13 0.01 -3.56
C ALA A 68 16.95 1.06 -2.45
N ALA A 69 17.12 2.34 -2.77
CA ALA A 69 16.94 3.45 -1.83
C ALA A 69 15.50 3.56 -1.30
N LEU A 70 14.49 3.33 -2.15
CA LEU A 70 13.09 3.28 -1.74
C LEU A 70 12.83 2.13 -0.76
N ARG A 71 13.38 0.96 -1.04
CA ARG A 71 13.25 -0.22 -0.18
C ARG A 71 13.92 -0.03 1.18
N GLU A 72 15.12 0.55 1.22
CA GLU A 72 15.82 0.88 2.47
C GLU A 72 15.02 1.83 3.35
N ARG A 73 14.30 2.77 2.72
CA ARG A 73 13.40 3.71 3.39
C ARG A 73 12.03 3.12 3.71
N ARG A 74 11.76 1.86 3.37
CA ARG A 74 10.47 1.16 3.51
C ARG A 74 9.33 1.83 2.74
N ILE A 75 9.67 2.52 1.65
CA ILE A 75 8.71 3.12 0.73
C ILE A 75 8.25 2.03 -0.25
N GLU A 76 6.99 1.65 -0.15
CA GLU A 76 6.42 0.52 -0.92
C GLU A 76 5.70 0.97 -2.20
N VAL A 77 6.12 2.06 -2.82
CA VAL A 77 5.57 2.49 -4.10
C VAL A 77 5.97 1.51 -5.21
N PRO A 78 5.06 1.04 -6.08
CA PRO A 78 5.42 0.18 -7.20
C PRO A 78 6.37 0.89 -8.16
N VAL A 79 7.47 0.21 -8.55
CA VAL A 79 8.48 0.76 -9.46
C VAL A 79 8.50 -0.05 -10.75
N VAL A 80 8.27 0.62 -11.87
CA VAL A 80 8.42 0.08 -13.23
C VAL A 80 9.70 0.68 -13.83
N VAL A 81 10.59 -0.18 -14.32
CA VAL A 81 11.89 0.24 -14.86
C VAL A 81 11.87 0.16 -16.38
N LEU A 82 12.26 1.26 -17.05
CA LEU A 82 12.45 1.33 -18.49
C LEU A 82 13.93 1.17 -18.84
N THR A 83 14.23 0.49 -19.94
CA THR A 83 15.59 0.37 -20.43
C THR A 83 15.66 0.41 -21.95
N ALA A 84 16.71 1.02 -22.48
CA ALA A 84 17.01 1.01 -23.90
C ALA A 84 17.74 -0.28 -24.36
N HIS A 85 18.24 -1.10 -23.42
CA HIS A 85 18.93 -2.36 -23.70
C HIS A 85 18.52 -3.40 -22.66
N GLY A 86 17.65 -4.33 -23.09
CA GLY A 86 17.17 -5.45 -22.29
C GLY A 86 18.24 -6.52 -22.12
N ASP A 87 19.21 -6.29 -21.26
CA ASP A 87 20.00 -7.38 -20.73
C ASP A 87 19.14 -8.19 -19.75
N VAL A 88 18.92 -9.47 -20.06
CA VAL A 88 18.17 -10.40 -19.20
C VAL A 88 18.72 -10.42 -17.77
N ALA A 89 20.02 -10.21 -17.59
CA ALA A 89 20.63 -10.14 -16.27
C ALA A 89 20.16 -8.91 -15.50
N THR A 90 20.06 -7.76 -16.16
CA THR A 90 19.59 -6.50 -15.57
C THR A 90 18.09 -6.55 -15.24
N ALA A 91 17.28 -7.10 -16.15
CA ALA A 91 15.86 -7.35 -15.89
C ALA A 91 15.64 -8.26 -14.67
N ARG A 92 16.41 -9.37 -14.61
CA ARG A 92 16.38 -10.28 -13.46
C ARG A 92 16.82 -9.59 -12.15
N ALA A 93 17.83 -8.73 -12.20
CA ALA A 93 18.27 -7.96 -11.04
C ALA A 93 17.18 -6.99 -10.55
N ALA A 94 16.54 -6.26 -11.47
CA ALA A 94 15.42 -5.36 -11.15
C ALA A 94 14.28 -6.11 -10.44
N LEU A 95 13.81 -7.21 -11.02
CA LEU A 95 12.73 -8.02 -10.45
C LEU A 95 13.12 -8.66 -9.10
N LYS A 96 14.35 -9.18 -8.96
CA LYS A 96 14.85 -9.69 -7.67
C LYS A 96 14.91 -8.64 -6.59
N ASN A 97 15.16 -7.39 -6.97
CA ASN A 97 15.18 -6.26 -6.05
C ASN A 97 13.77 -5.71 -5.75
N GLY A 98 12.72 -6.34 -6.31
CA GLY A 98 11.32 -6.01 -6.03
C GLY A 98 10.74 -4.96 -6.98
N ALA A 99 11.31 -4.75 -8.20
CA ALA A 99 10.63 -3.98 -9.23
C ALA A 99 9.26 -4.61 -9.50
N PHE A 100 8.26 -3.76 -9.72
CA PHE A 100 6.93 -4.21 -10.11
C PHE A 100 6.98 -4.84 -11.50
N ASP A 101 7.67 -4.17 -12.43
CA ASP A 101 7.89 -4.66 -13.78
C ASP A 101 9.11 -3.99 -14.43
N PHE A 102 9.48 -4.50 -15.62
CA PHE A 102 10.61 -4.06 -16.40
C PHE A 102 10.23 -4.06 -17.88
N LEU A 103 10.35 -2.91 -18.56
CA LEU A 103 9.97 -2.72 -19.95
C LEU A 103 11.16 -2.28 -20.80
N GLU A 104 11.28 -2.85 -21.99
CA GLU A 104 12.34 -2.52 -22.96
C GLU A 104 11.86 -1.46 -23.96
N LYS A 105 12.71 -0.45 -24.21
CA LYS A 105 12.49 0.54 -25.28
C LYS A 105 12.95 -0.03 -26.64
N PRO A 106 12.20 0.10 -27.76
CA PRO A 106 10.97 0.90 -27.89
C PRO A 106 9.77 0.21 -27.26
N ILE A 107 8.99 0.99 -26.48
CA ILE A 107 7.88 0.47 -25.67
C ILE A 107 6.61 0.46 -26.53
N ASP A 108 5.89 -0.66 -26.49
CA ASP A 108 4.52 -0.70 -26.99
C ASP A 108 3.59 0.07 -26.03
N ASP A 109 2.83 1.02 -26.57
CA ASP A 109 1.95 1.89 -25.78
C ASP A 109 0.92 1.10 -24.98
N ALA A 110 0.36 0.04 -25.56
CA ALA A 110 -0.65 -0.78 -24.90
C ALA A 110 -0.04 -1.56 -23.72
N MET A 111 1.14 -2.11 -23.92
CA MET A 111 1.89 -2.81 -22.85
C MET A 111 2.27 -1.87 -21.71
N LEU A 112 2.78 -0.68 -22.03
CA LEU A 112 3.10 0.34 -21.01
C LEU A 112 1.88 0.71 -20.17
N LEU A 113 0.75 0.94 -20.82
CA LEU A 113 -0.49 1.32 -20.16
C LEU A 113 -1.01 0.19 -19.25
N ASP A 114 -0.98 -1.06 -19.72
CA ASP A 114 -1.42 -2.21 -18.92
C ASP A 114 -0.56 -2.36 -17.65
N VAL A 115 0.76 -2.29 -17.79
CA VAL A 115 1.68 -2.38 -16.65
C VAL A 115 1.45 -1.24 -15.65
N LEU A 116 1.31 0.01 -16.12
CA LEU A 116 1.10 1.16 -15.23
C LEU A 116 -0.27 1.09 -14.54
N GLN A 117 -1.33 0.69 -15.24
CA GLN A 117 -2.64 0.52 -14.64
C GLN A 117 -2.63 -0.56 -13.56
N ASN A 118 -1.93 -1.67 -13.80
CA ASN A 118 -1.75 -2.73 -12.80
C ASN A 118 -0.94 -2.24 -11.59
N ALA A 119 0.14 -1.49 -11.80
CA ALA A 119 0.94 -0.88 -10.73
C ALA A 119 0.09 0.07 -9.87
N LEU A 120 -0.68 0.96 -10.49
CA LEU A 120 -1.59 1.88 -9.81
C LEU A 120 -2.70 1.14 -9.03
N ARG A 121 -3.20 0.03 -9.56
CA ARG A 121 -4.19 -0.81 -8.88
C ARG A 121 -3.59 -1.44 -7.62
N VAL A 122 -2.38 -2.00 -7.71
CA VAL A 122 -1.69 -2.62 -6.57
C VAL A 122 -1.39 -1.60 -5.48
N ASP A 123 -0.92 -0.39 -5.82
CA ASP A 123 -0.71 0.69 -4.84
C ASP A 123 -2.02 1.06 -4.13
N ARG A 124 -3.12 1.21 -4.88
CA ARG A 124 -4.43 1.53 -4.32
C ARG A 124 -4.94 0.45 -3.36
N GLU A 125 -4.83 -0.83 -3.74
CA GLU A 125 -5.25 -1.96 -2.90
C GLU A 125 -4.43 -2.02 -1.61
N ARG A 126 -3.11 -1.84 -1.71
CA ARG A 126 -2.20 -1.79 -0.56
C ARG A 126 -2.54 -0.65 0.39
N ARG A 127 -2.73 0.58 -0.14
CA ARG A 127 -3.10 1.75 0.66
C ARG A 127 -4.47 1.58 1.30
N GLY A 128 -5.43 1.02 0.58
CA GLY A 128 -6.75 0.69 1.12
C GLY A 128 -6.67 -0.29 2.29
N ALA A 129 -5.85 -1.34 2.16
CA ALA A 129 -5.63 -2.30 3.25
C ALA A 129 -4.93 -1.66 4.46
N ALA A 130 -3.91 -0.81 4.23
CA ALA A 130 -3.22 -0.09 5.29
C ALA A 130 -4.14 0.89 6.04
N ALA A 131 -4.95 1.66 5.31
CA ALA A 131 -5.94 2.58 5.89
C ALA A 131 -7.00 1.83 6.71
N SER A 132 -7.46 0.67 6.22
CA SER A 132 -8.40 -0.18 6.95
C SER A 132 -7.80 -0.73 8.25
N ARG A 133 -6.54 -1.19 8.24
CA ARG A 133 -5.83 -1.64 9.44
C ARG A 133 -5.67 -0.49 10.44
N SER A 134 -5.16 0.66 10.01
CA SER A 134 -4.99 1.84 10.87
C SER A 134 -6.31 2.29 11.51
N SER A 135 -7.41 2.28 10.75
CA SER A 135 -8.75 2.56 11.28
C SER A 135 -9.18 1.54 12.32
N THR A 136 -8.90 0.25 12.08
CA THR A 136 -9.22 -0.84 13.01
C THR A 136 -8.41 -0.72 14.30
N ASP A 137 -7.11 -0.47 14.19
CA ASP A 137 -6.22 -0.30 15.34
C ASP A 137 -6.65 0.89 16.21
N ALA A 138 -6.93 2.04 15.59
CA ALA A 138 -7.42 3.23 16.29
C ALA A 138 -8.77 2.99 17.01
N ARG A 139 -9.64 2.14 16.47
CA ARG A 139 -10.88 1.72 17.14
C ARG A 139 -10.59 0.81 18.33
N LEU A 140 -9.69 -0.16 18.20
CA LEU A 140 -9.29 -1.07 19.28
C LEU A 140 -8.57 -0.35 20.42
N GLU A 141 -7.85 0.74 20.14
CA GLU A 141 -7.21 1.57 21.18
C GLU A 141 -8.21 2.21 22.15
N ARG A 142 -9.48 2.42 21.75
CA ARG A 142 -10.55 2.93 22.61
C ARG A 142 -11.00 1.95 23.68
N LEU A 143 -10.63 0.69 23.56
CA LEU A 143 -10.97 -0.33 24.55
C LEU A 143 -10.06 -0.24 25.78
N THR A 144 -10.67 -0.38 26.95
CA THR A 144 -9.92 -0.59 28.20
C THR A 144 -9.21 -1.95 28.21
N ALA A 145 -8.24 -2.15 29.08
CA ALA A 145 -7.56 -3.44 29.23
C ALA A 145 -8.56 -4.58 29.46
N ARG A 146 -9.59 -4.34 30.29
CA ARG A 146 -10.63 -5.33 30.58
C ARG A 146 -11.51 -5.66 29.38
N GLU A 147 -11.85 -4.68 28.58
CA GLU A 147 -12.62 -4.86 27.35
C GLU A 147 -11.82 -5.65 26.31
N ARG A 148 -10.49 -5.42 26.21
CA ARG A 148 -9.60 -6.20 25.33
C ARG A 148 -9.49 -7.66 25.76
N GLU A 149 -9.39 -7.95 27.06
CA GLU A 149 -9.39 -9.32 27.57
C GLU A 149 -10.70 -10.06 27.21
N ILE A 150 -11.83 -9.39 27.38
CA ILE A 150 -13.14 -9.98 27.04
C ILE A 150 -13.26 -10.17 25.52
N LEU A 151 -12.82 -9.21 24.73
CA LEU A 151 -12.81 -9.32 23.26
C LEU A 151 -11.97 -10.52 22.79
N ALA A 152 -10.78 -10.70 23.34
CA ALA A 152 -9.90 -11.83 23.00
C ALA A 152 -10.57 -13.18 23.30
N LEU A 153 -11.24 -13.29 24.45
CA LEU A 153 -11.96 -14.52 24.83
C LEU A 153 -13.19 -14.76 23.95
N LEU A 154 -13.93 -13.70 23.57
CA LEU A 154 -15.03 -13.80 22.61
C LEU A 154 -14.54 -14.26 21.23
N ALA A 155 -13.42 -13.71 20.75
CA ALA A 155 -12.82 -14.08 19.49
C ALA A 155 -12.29 -15.54 19.49
N ALA A 156 -11.84 -16.04 20.64
CA ALA A 156 -11.48 -17.43 20.83
C ALA A 156 -12.70 -18.39 20.94
N GLY A 157 -13.92 -17.87 20.83
CA GLY A 157 -15.15 -18.67 20.81
C GLY A 157 -15.73 -19.02 22.19
N HIS A 158 -15.21 -18.42 23.28
CA HIS A 158 -15.73 -18.67 24.62
C HIS A 158 -17.13 -18.08 24.83
N GLN A 159 -17.98 -18.83 25.51
CA GLN A 159 -19.31 -18.35 25.90
C GLN A 159 -19.24 -17.42 27.12
N ASN A 160 -20.25 -16.56 27.30
CA ASN A 160 -20.31 -15.58 28.40
C ASN A 160 -20.10 -16.22 29.79
N ARG A 161 -20.56 -17.45 30.01
CA ARG A 161 -20.36 -18.18 31.29
C ARG A 161 -18.91 -18.56 31.51
N GLU A 162 -18.21 -19.01 30.47
CA GLU A 162 -16.79 -19.38 30.53
C GLU A 162 -15.91 -18.15 30.73
N ILE A 163 -16.23 -17.06 30.04
CA ILE A 163 -15.54 -15.78 30.22
C ILE A 163 -15.71 -15.27 31.65
N ALA A 164 -16.94 -15.34 32.18
CA ALA A 164 -17.25 -14.94 33.54
C ALA A 164 -16.41 -15.71 34.57
N LEU A 165 -16.30 -17.05 34.42
CA LEU A 165 -15.47 -17.90 35.28
C LEU A 165 -13.98 -17.55 35.18
N LYS A 166 -13.45 -17.43 33.95
CA LYS A 166 -12.03 -17.07 33.71
C LYS A 166 -11.63 -15.74 34.30
N LEU A 167 -12.54 -14.78 34.27
CA LEU A 167 -12.28 -13.40 34.64
C LEU A 167 -12.77 -13.01 36.04
N GLY A 168 -13.42 -13.96 36.79
CA GLY A 168 -13.93 -13.74 38.15
C GLY A 168 -15.06 -12.72 38.23
N ILE A 169 -15.92 -12.64 37.21
CA ILE A 169 -17.05 -11.70 37.13
C ILE A 169 -18.37 -12.44 36.85
N SER A 170 -19.50 -11.74 36.89
CA SER A 170 -20.78 -12.36 36.55
C SER A 170 -20.98 -12.43 35.04
N PRO A 171 -21.77 -13.40 34.52
CA PRO A 171 -22.15 -13.45 33.10
C PRO A 171 -22.86 -12.19 32.64
N ARG A 172 -23.65 -11.56 33.52
CA ARG A 172 -24.30 -10.27 33.23
C ARG A 172 -23.29 -9.14 33.05
N THR A 173 -22.19 -9.16 33.83
CA THR A 173 -21.11 -8.20 33.67
C THR A 173 -20.40 -8.36 32.31
N VAL A 174 -20.22 -9.62 31.85
CA VAL A 174 -19.67 -9.90 30.49
C VAL A 174 -20.59 -9.33 29.42
N GLU A 175 -21.91 -9.47 29.54
CA GLU A 175 -22.87 -8.88 28.59
C GLU A 175 -22.78 -7.37 28.53
N VAL A 176 -22.65 -6.71 29.69
CA VAL A 176 -22.47 -5.25 29.75
C VAL A 176 -21.20 -4.82 29.06
N HIS A 177 -20.07 -5.52 29.32
CA HIS A 177 -18.82 -5.22 28.62
C HIS A 177 -18.93 -5.47 27.11
N LYS A 178 -19.56 -6.57 26.70
CA LYS A 178 -19.80 -6.86 25.27
C LYS A 178 -20.59 -5.75 24.59
N ALA A 179 -21.66 -5.24 25.20
CA ALA A 179 -22.42 -4.11 24.65
C ALA A 179 -21.56 -2.84 24.51
N ARG A 180 -20.74 -2.52 25.53
CA ARG A 180 -19.81 -1.38 25.48
C ARG A 180 -18.73 -1.53 24.43
N ILE A 181 -18.18 -2.75 24.26
CA ILE A 181 -17.20 -3.05 23.20
C ILE A 181 -17.83 -2.82 21.83
N MET A 182 -19.04 -3.35 21.61
CA MET A 182 -19.76 -3.18 20.35
C MET A 182 -20.03 -1.70 20.05
N GLU A 183 -20.46 -0.93 21.03
CA GLU A 183 -20.66 0.52 20.92
C GLU A 183 -19.36 1.27 20.57
N LYS A 184 -18.27 1.02 21.30
CA LYS A 184 -16.97 1.67 21.08
C LYS A 184 -16.35 1.33 19.72
N LEU A 185 -16.58 0.11 19.24
CA LEU A 185 -16.06 -0.37 17.95
C LEU A 185 -17.05 -0.16 16.80
N ASP A 186 -18.23 0.43 17.09
CA ASP A 186 -19.30 0.65 16.10
C ASP A 186 -19.66 -0.63 15.34
N CYS A 187 -19.81 -1.74 16.09
CA CYS A 187 -20.18 -3.05 15.56
C CYS A 187 -21.64 -3.36 15.87
N THR A 188 -22.35 -3.87 14.87
CA THR A 188 -23.77 -4.24 14.99
C THR A 188 -23.99 -5.72 15.34
N SER A 189 -22.96 -6.55 15.18
CA SER A 189 -23.02 -8.00 15.43
C SER A 189 -21.73 -8.55 16.05
N LEU A 190 -21.87 -9.69 16.74
CA LEU A 190 -20.70 -10.43 17.27
C LEU A 190 -19.78 -10.91 16.13
N ALA A 191 -20.33 -11.30 15.00
CA ALA A 191 -19.56 -11.75 13.85
C ALA A 191 -18.69 -10.60 13.27
N GLU A 192 -19.21 -9.38 13.27
CA GLU A 192 -18.46 -8.19 12.86
C GLU A 192 -17.33 -7.87 13.85
N LEU A 193 -17.63 -7.95 15.14
CA LEU A 193 -16.65 -7.76 16.22
C LEU A 193 -15.49 -8.75 16.13
N ILE A 194 -15.79 -10.03 15.86
CA ILE A 194 -14.76 -11.07 15.72
C ILE A 194 -13.90 -10.82 14.47
N ARG A 195 -14.52 -10.47 13.33
CA ARG A 195 -13.79 -10.15 12.09
C ARG A 195 -12.85 -8.96 12.28
N LEU A 196 -13.30 -7.93 12.99
CA LEU A 196 -12.50 -6.74 13.29
C LEU A 196 -11.27 -7.10 14.15
N ASN A 197 -11.42 -7.97 15.14
CA ASN A 197 -10.31 -8.44 15.97
C ASN A 197 -9.31 -9.31 15.19
N ILE A 198 -9.79 -10.16 14.27
CA ILE A 198 -8.92 -11.01 13.42
C ILE A 198 -8.13 -10.15 12.43
N ALA A 199 -8.71 -9.06 11.90
CA ALA A 199 -8.04 -8.18 10.94
C ALA A 199 -6.92 -7.32 11.57
N ALA A 200 -6.90 -7.19 12.91
CA ALA A 200 -5.91 -6.42 13.67
C ALA A 200 -4.76 -7.27 14.24
N GLY A 201 -4.85 -8.59 14.20
CA GLY A 201 -3.81 -9.52 14.69
C GLY A 201 -3.07 -10.20 13.58
#